data_bfac683d2b43c87105e6fdd5768c44b0
#
_entry.id   bfac683d2b43c87105e6fdd5768c44b0
#
_cell.length_a   1.000
_cell.length_b   1.000
_cell.length_c   1.000
_cell.angle_alpha   90.00
_cell.angle_beta   90.00
_cell.angle_gamma   90.00
#
_symmetry.space_group_name_H-M   'P 1'
#
loop_
_entity.id
_entity.type
_entity.pdbx_description
1 polymer ?
#
loop_
_entity_poly.entity_id
_entity_poly.type
_entity_poly.pdbx_seq_one_letter_code
_entity_poly.pdbx_strand_id
1 'polypeptide(L)'
;MIQRMLNLIIVLVIFIVLLPLVIYNADTIKGWFSSDHAKAITPAVPETTKEEKKNIASVETYWQPVALDLVPDAAEKELVYYGRDLIAHTAKYLGPNGSVVQISNGQNCQNCHLQAGTMAFGNNYGSVASTYPKFRARSGSVENIYKRVNDCFERSLNGKALDTSSKEMQAIVAYINHIGSNVKKGEKAAGSGLKDLVFLDRAADPIKGKVVYESKCQSCHLANGEGVLNPDKIEYSFPPLWGKHSFNDGAGLYRITNFAKYVKYNMPLGVTHENPQLTDEEAWDVSAYVLSQQRPHITVSKDWPDITQKPIDHPFGPYTDAFTEKQHKYGPFKPIADKAKK
;
A
#
# COMPACT_ATOMS: atom_id res chain seq x y z
N MET A 1 42.88 -40.27 9.57
CA MET A 1 43.59 -40.30 8.28
C MET A 1 42.66 -40.60 7.12
N ILE A 2 41.85 -41.67 7.18
CA ILE A 2 40.90 -42.10 6.13
C ILE A 2 39.89 -40.99 5.75
N GLN A 3 39.28 -40.30 6.69
CA GLN A 3 38.30 -39.23 6.42
C GLN A 3 38.90 -38.03 5.64
N ARG A 4 40.14 -37.68 5.93
CA ARG A 4 40.82 -36.62 5.19
C ARG A 4 41.19 -37.04 3.76
N MET A 5 41.55 -38.31 3.55
CA MET A 5 41.75 -38.83 2.20
C MET A 5 40.43 -38.90 1.41
N LEU A 6 39.31 -39.31 2.05
CA LEU A 6 38.01 -39.37 1.41
C LEU A 6 37.55 -37.97 0.95
N ASN A 7 37.71 -36.96 1.80
CA ASN A 7 37.34 -35.59 1.44
C ASN A 7 38.24 -35.05 0.30
N LEU A 8 39.52 -35.41 0.26
CA LEU A 8 40.43 -35.03 -0.83
C LEU A 8 40.02 -35.66 -2.17
N ILE A 9 39.61 -36.89 -2.14
CA ILE A 9 39.14 -37.65 -3.33
C ILE A 9 37.82 -37.04 -3.83
N ILE A 10 36.87 -36.66 -2.95
CA ILE A 10 35.60 -36.05 -3.32
C ILE A 10 35.88 -34.66 -3.99
N VAL A 11 36.75 -33.85 -3.43
CA VAL A 11 37.12 -32.55 -4.01
C VAL A 11 37.79 -32.73 -5.39
N LEU A 12 38.67 -33.74 -5.53
CA LEU A 12 39.34 -34.02 -6.81
C LEU A 12 38.35 -34.47 -7.90
N VAL A 13 37.35 -35.31 -7.54
CA VAL A 13 36.31 -35.78 -8.46
C VAL A 13 35.39 -34.64 -8.89
N ILE A 14 35.06 -33.74 -7.97
CA ILE A 14 34.27 -32.53 -8.29
C ILE A 14 35.03 -31.65 -9.27
N PHE A 15 36.34 -31.44 -9.09
CA PHE A 15 37.16 -30.65 -10.00
C PHE A 15 37.32 -31.29 -11.38
N ILE A 16 37.46 -32.63 -11.44
CA ILE A 16 37.61 -33.35 -12.72
C ILE A 16 36.30 -33.36 -13.53
N VAL A 17 35.13 -33.39 -12.87
CA VAL A 17 33.85 -33.42 -13.54
C VAL A 17 33.33 -32.03 -13.89
N LEU A 18 33.50 -31.04 -13.01
CA LEU A 18 32.95 -29.71 -13.22
C LEU A 18 33.84 -28.81 -14.10
N LEU A 19 35.17 -29.00 -14.09
CA LEU A 19 36.06 -28.17 -14.88
C LEU A 19 35.85 -28.32 -16.40
N PRO A 20 35.67 -29.53 -16.96
CA PRO A 20 35.36 -29.70 -18.39
C PRO A 20 33.98 -29.13 -18.76
N LEU A 21 32.97 -29.20 -17.86
CA LEU A 21 31.64 -28.64 -18.09
C LEU A 21 31.66 -27.11 -18.17
N VAL A 22 32.49 -26.48 -17.33
CA VAL A 22 32.71 -25.02 -17.35
C VAL A 22 33.42 -24.59 -18.60
N ILE A 23 34.48 -25.34 -19.03
CA ILE A 23 35.22 -25.03 -20.25
C ILE A 23 34.35 -25.25 -21.51
N TYR A 24 33.57 -26.32 -21.54
CA TYR A 24 32.67 -26.60 -22.67
C TYR A 24 31.59 -25.50 -22.85
N ASN A 25 31.11 -24.90 -21.78
CA ASN A 25 30.14 -23.80 -21.83
C ASN A 25 30.78 -22.40 -22.02
N ALA A 26 32.11 -22.26 -21.81
CA ALA A 26 32.77 -20.97 -21.94
C ALA A 26 32.77 -20.43 -23.37
N ASP A 27 32.83 -21.30 -24.37
CA ASP A 27 32.80 -20.89 -25.77
C ASP A 27 31.37 -20.49 -26.21
N THR A 28 30.33 -21.11 -25.61
CA THR A 28 28.94 -20.73 -25.84
C THR A 28 28.62 -19.36 -25.20
N ILE A 29 29.23 -19.07 -24.06
CA ILE A 29 29.08 -17.77 -23.36
C ILE A 29 29.83 -16.65 -24.08
N LYS A 30 31.05 -16.95 -24.63
CA LYS A 30 31.82 -15.99 -25.43
C LYS A 30 31.10 -15.58 -26.72
N GLY A 31 30.38 -16.51 -27.36
CA GLY A 31 29.56 -16.20 -28.53
C GLY A 31 28.38 -15.25 -28.25
N TRP A 32 27.94 -15.16 -26.99
CA TRP A 32 26.86 -14.24 -26.59
C TRP A 32 27.34 -12.81 -26.32
N PHE A 33 28.63 -12.62 -26.04
CA PHE A 33 29.26 -11.32 -25.79
C PHE A 33 30.16 -10.82 -26.96
N SER A 34 30.16 -11.51 -28.12
CA SER A 34 30.86 -11.00 -29.29
C SER A 34 30.03 -9.91 -29.96
N SER A 35 30.70 -8.80 -30.27
CA SER A 35 30.13 -7.56 -30.80
C SER A 35 29.61 -7.61 -32.25
N ASP A 36 29.46 -8.80 -32.84
CA ASP A 36 29.01 -8.95 -34.23
C ASP A 36 27.48 -8.86 -34.43
N HIS A 37 26.72 -8.66 -33.35
CA HIS A 37 25.28 -8.36 -33.45
C HIS A 37 24.96 -6.86 -33.57
N ALA A 38 25.97 -6.00 -33.64
CA ALA A 38 25.78 -4.56 -33.89
C ALA A 38 25.83 -4.20 -35.38
N LYS A 39 25.23 -5.00 -36.25
CA LYS A 39 24.76 -4.47 -37.55
C LYS A 39 23.43 -3.82 -37.32
N ALA A 40 23.46 -2.49 -37.24
CA ALA A 40 22.28 -1.65 -37.21
C ALA A 40 21.31 -2.05 -38.31
N ILE A 41 20.25 -2.72 -37.93
CA ILE A 41 19.03 -2.74 -38.74
C ILE A 41 18.43 -1.35 -38.51
N THR A 42 18.69 -0.44 -39.41
CA THR A 42 17.92 0.79 -39.51
C THR A 42 16.50 0.34 -39.88
N PRO A 43 15.51 0.48 -39.01
CA PRO A 43 14.14 0.19 -39.38
C PRO A 43 13.77 1.20 -40.45
N ALA A 44 13.42 0.75 -41.64
CA ALA A 44 12.71 1.58 -42.60
C ALA A 44 11.47 2.10 -41.90
N VAL A 45 11.37 3.42 -41.74
CA VAL A 45 10.18 4.08 -41.21
C VAL A 45 9.06 3.78 -42.22
N PRO A 46 8.00 3.03 -41.86
CA PRO A 46 6.85 2.90 -42.72
C PRO A 46 6.19 4.26 -42.81
N GLU A 47 5.91 4.76 -44.02
CA GLU A 47 5.01 5.88 -44.20
C GLU A 47 3.65 5.52 -43.60
N THR A 48 3.36 6.11 -42.44
CA THR A 48 2.07 5.94 -41.75
C THR A 48 0.99 6.63 -42.57
N THR A 49 0.11 5.84 -43.16
CA THR A 49 -1.14 6.34 -43.73
C THR A 49 -1.98 7.02 -42.68
N LYS A 50 -2.73 8.07 -43.05
CA LYS A 50 -3.53 8.94 -42.17
C LYS A 50 -4.55 8.22 -41.25
N GLU A 51 -4.78 6.93 -41.42
CA GLU A 51 -5.74 6.14 -40.63
C GLU A 51 -5.15 5.50 -39.36
N GLU A 52 -3.82 5.30 -39.27
CA GLU A 52 -3.21 4.70 -38.06
C GLU A 52 -3.06 5.66 -36.87
N LYS A 53 -3.31 6.96 -37.06
CA LYS A 53 -3.21 7.95 -35.95
C LYS A 53 -4.37 7.90 -34.94
N LYS A 54 -5.35 7.03 -35.11
CA LYS A 54 -6.58 7.04 -34.29
C LYS A 54 -6.57 6.08 -33.09
N ASN A 55 -5.51 5.31 -32.89
CA ASN A 55 -5.45 4.29 -31.83
C ASN A 55 -4.16 4.29 -30.98
N ILE A 56 -3.53 5.45 -30.80
CA ILE A 56 -2.63 5.61 -29.66
C ILE A 56 -3.53 5.91 -28.48
N ALA A 57 -3.91 4.87 -27.72
CA ALA A 57 -4.49 5.06 -26.40
C ALA A 57 -3.59 6.04 -25.67
N SER A 58 -4.14 7.16 -25.22
CA SER A 58 -3.41 8.12 -24.39
C SER A 58 -2.85 7.35 -23.21
N VAL A 59 -1.53 7.24 -23.11
CA VAL A 59 -0.89 6.68 -21.90
C VAL A 59 -1.34 7.55 -20.76
N GLU A 60 -2.17 7.00 -19.86
CA GLU A 60 -2.60 7.75 -18.68
C GLU A 60 -1.35 8.09 -17.87
N THR A 61 -1.04 9.36 -17.82
CA THR A 61 0.12 9.84 -17.05
C THR A 61 -0.34 10.14 -15.63
N TYR A 62 0.06 9.27 -14.68
CA TYR A 62 -0.22 9.48 -13.26
C TYR A 62 0.73 10.52 -12.66
N TRP A 63 0.28 11.12 -11.56
CA TRP A 63 1.09 12.05 -10.79
C TRP A 63 2.44 11.44 -10.40
N GLN A 64 3.49 12.24 -10.55
CA GLN A 64 4.83 11.93 -10.07
C GLN A 64 5.19 12.89 -8.94
N PRO A 65 5.81 12.41 -7.84
CA PRO A 65 6.21 13.26 -6.74
C PRO A 65 7.30 14.25 -7.16
N VAL A 66 7.32 15.42 -6.54
CA VAL A 66 8.47 16.32 -6.68
C VAL A 66 9.70 15.66 -6.07
N ALA A 67 10.80 15.66 -6.80
CA ALA A 67 12.04 15.03 -6.36
C ALA A 67 12.62 15.74 -5.11
N LEU A 68 13.13 14.95 -4.16
CA LEU A 68 13.57 15.49 -2.85
C LEU A 68 14.85 16.32 -2.93
N ASP A 69 15.65 16.12 -3.96
CA ASP A 69 16.88 16.90 -4.21
C ASP A 69 16.58 18.33 -4.68
N LEU A 70 15.35 18.59 -5.12
CA LEU A 70 14.89 19.92 -5.53
C LEU A 70 14.51 20.85 -4.36
N VAL A 71 14.58 20.39 -3.11
CA VAL A 71 14.46 21.27 -1.94
C VAL A 71 15.68 22.20 -1.88
N PRO A 72 15.51 23.53 -2.00
CA PRO A 72 16.63 24.44 -2.15
C PRO A 72 17.39 24.73 -0.85
N ASP A 73 16.69 24.80 0.27
CA ASP A 73 17.28 25.04 1.59
C ASP A 73 17.80 23.73 2.21
N ALA A 74 19.02 23.75 2.74
CA ALA A 74 19.68 22.57 3.27
C ALA A 74 19.00 22.01 4.54
N ALA A 75 18.52 22.89 5.42
CA ALA A 75 17.85 22.47 6.66
C ALA A 75 16.45 21.92 6.37
N GLU A 76 15.73 22.55 5.45
CA GLU A 76 14.43 22.04 4.96
C GLU A 76 14.61 20.70 4.24
N LYS A 77 15.67 20.54 3.45
CA LYS A 77 16.01 19.30 2.76
C LYS A 77 16.24 18.16 3.75
N GLU A 78 17.02 18.38 4.80
CA GLU A 78 17.24 17.38 5.86
C GLU A 78 15.90 16.99 6.51
N LEU A 79 15.04 17.98 6.81
CA LEU A 79 13.73 17.73 7.40
C LEU A 79 12.82 16.89 6.49
N VAL A 80 12.80 17.18 5.18
CA VAL A 80 12.01 16.45 4.18
C VAL A 80 12.50 15.01 4.04
N TYR A 81 13.82 14.77 4.00
CA TYR A 81 14.37 13.42 3.97
C TYR A 81 14.05 12.63 5.24
N TYR A 82 14.13 13.28 6.41
CA TYR A 82 13.74 12.67 7.67
C TYR A 82 12.23 12.32 7.68
N GLY A 83 11.38 13.17 7.12
CA GLY A 83 9.95 12.90 6.96
C GLY A 83 9.66 11.68 6.09
N ARG A 84 10.40 11.52 4.98
CA ARG A 84 10.33 10.33 4.14
C ARG A 84 10.73 9.07 4.94
N ASP A 85 11.82 9.15 5.69
CA ASP A 85 12.32 8.03 6.48
C ASP A 85 11.33 7.64 7.60
N LEU A 86 10.73 8.61 8.28
CA LEU A 86 9.66 8.40 9.26
C LEU A 86 8.43 7.68 8.66
N ILE A 87 8.03 8.01 7.44
CA ILE A 87 6.90 7.35 6.76
C ILE A 87 7.27 5.94 6.32
N ALA A 88 8.48 5.77 5.79
CA ALA A 88 8.97 4.47 5.34
C ALA A 88 9.23 3.52 6.52
N HIS A 89 9.75 4.04 7.62
CA HIS A 89 10.24 3.30 8.77
C HIS A 89 9.63 3.79 10.08
N THR A 90 8.32 4.03 10.11
CA THR A 90 7.61 4.60 11.29
C THR A 90 7.91 3.81 12.56
N ALA A 91 7.93 2.49 12.49
CA ALA A 91 8.16 1.63 13.64
C ALA A 91 9.55 1.77 14.23
N LYS A 92 10.57 2.05 13.42
CA LYS A 92 11.95 2.30 13.84
C LYS A 92 12.06 3.51 14.77
N TYR A 93 11.22 4.52 14.60
CA TYR A 93 11.24 5.75 15.36
C TYR A 93 10.13 5.82 16.41
N LEU A 94 8.93 5.37 16.05
CA LEU A 94 7.69 5.63 16.78
C LEU A 94 6.93 4.33 17.15
N GLY A 95 7.50 3.16 16.84
CA GLY A 95 6.95 1.85 17.14
C GLY A 95 7.11 1.42 18.60
N PRO A 96 6.72 0.19 18.96
CA PRO A 96 6.86 -0.33 20.31
C PRO A 96 8.29 -0.36 20.84
N ASN A 97 9.28 -0.46 19.94
CA ASN A 97 10.72 -0.38 20.22
C ASN A 97 11.35 0.84 19.53
N GLY A 98 10.54 1.87 19.27
CA GLY A 98 10.97 3.07 18.55
C GLY A 98 12.03 3.87 19.30
N SER A 99 12.98 4.43 18.55
CA SER A 99 14.13 5.16 19.09
C SER A 99 13.80 6.58 19.60
N VAL A 100 12.65 7.14 19.20
CA VAL A 100 12.22 8.51 19.58
C VAL A 100 11.12 8.43 20.63
N VAL A 101 9.98 7.83 20.31
CA VAL A 101 8.86 7.66 21.24
C VAL A 101 8.03 6.44 20.86
N GLN A 102 7.46 5.76 21.86
CA GLN A 102 6.72 4.51 21.66
C GLN A 102 5.20 4.79 21.67
N ILE A 103 4.64 5.10 20.52
CA ILE A 103 3.24 5.51 20.38
C ILE A 103 2.42 4.73 19.34
N SER A 104 3.00 3.76 18.64
CA SER A 104 2.31 3.02 17.57
C SER A 104 2.44 1.50 17.71
N ASN A 105 1.70 0.76 16.89
CA ASN A 105 1.61 -0.71 16.93
C ASN A 105 2.76 -1.45 16.21
N GLY A 106 3.77 -0.74 15.69
CA GLY A 106 4.89 -1.34 14.99
C GLY A 106 4.70 -1.47 13.47
N GLN A 107 3.58 -1.00 12.93
CA GLN A 107 3.40 -0.86 11.47
C GLN A 107 4.00 0.46 10.98
N ASN A 108 4.38 0.49 9.70
CA ASN A 108 4.87 1.68 9.02
C ASN A 108 3.74 2.35 8.22
N CYS A 109 3.79 3.67 8.09
CA CYS A 109 2.83 4.41 7.24
C CYS A 109 2.82 3.86 5.82
N GLN A 110 3.99 3.48 5.28
CA GLN A 110 4.09 2.91 3.94
C GLN A 110 3.45 1.52 3.78
N ASN A 111 3.07 0.82 4.84
CA ASN A 111 2.30 -0.42 4.71
C ASN A 111 0.92 -0.19 4.08
N CYS A 112 0.37 1.02 4.22
CA CYS A 112 -0.89 1.44 3.61
C CYS A 112 -0.71 2.54 2.54
N HIS A 113 0.39 3.30 2.60
CA HIS A 113 0.77 4.38 1.69
C HIS A 113 2.04 3.99 0.93
N LEU A 114 1.86 3.10 -0.06
CA LEU A 114 2.96 2.38 -0.71
C LEU A 114 4.04 3.31 -1.29
N GLN A 115 5.30 2.84 -1.22
CA GLN A 115 6.49 3.59 -1.66
C GLN A 115 6.61 4.95 -0.96
N ALA A 116 6.46 4.97 0.36
CA ALA A 116 6.42 6.18 1.16
C ALA A 116 5.35 7.19 0.68
N GLY A 117 4.22 6.70 0.16
CA GLY A 117 3.09 7.51 -0.30
C GLY A 117 3.24 8.10 -1.70
N THR A 118 4.03 7.49 -2.56
CA THR A 118 4.23 7.97 -3.94
C THR A 118 3.63 7.06 -5.02
N MET A 119 3.26 5.81 -4.69
CA MET A 119 2.75 4.85 -5.68
C MET A 119 1.34 5.21 -6.17
N ALA A 120 1.16 5.25 -7.49
CA ALA A 120 -0.17 5.47 -8.09
C ALA A 120 -1.16 4.41 -7.59
N PHE A 121 -2.36 4.84 -7.17
CA PHE A 121 -3.40 4.01 -6.54
C PHE A 121 -2.97 3.19 -5.31
N GLY A 122 -1.75 3.39 -4.83
CA GLY A 122 -1.22 2.86 -3.58
C GLY A 122 -1.55 3.74 -2.36
N ASN A 123 -2.67 4.46 -2.39
CA ASN A 123 -3.09 5.42 -1.37
C ASN A 123 -2.05 6.54 -1.17
N ASN A 124 -1.54 7.10 -2.27
CA ASN A 124 -0.46 8.09 -2.25
C ASN A 124 -0.88 9.45 -1.68
N TYR A 125 0.13 10.29 -1.42
CA TYR A 125 -0.04 11.61 -0.82
C TYR A 125 -0.17 12.76 -1.83
N GLY A 126 -0.15 12.50 -3.12
CA GLY A 126 -0.11 13.54 -4.16
C GLY A 126 -1.17 14.62 -4.05
N SER A 127 -2.37 14.29 -3.55
CA SER A 127 -3.46 15.26 -3.37
C SER A 127 -3.53 15.88 -1.98
N VAL A 128 -2.60 15.57 -1.05
CA VAL A 128 -2.72 16.05 0.34
C VAL A 128 -2.41 17.54 0.42
N ALA A 129 -1.26 17.96 -0.07
CA ALA A 129 -0.85 19.37 -0.06
C ALA A 129 -1.86 20.28 -0.79
N SER A 130 -2.42 19.81 -1.91
CA SER A 130 -3.37 20.56 -2.72
C SER A 130 -4.76 20.69 -2.10
N THR A 131 -5.21 19.70 -1.32
CA THR A 131 -6.60 19.65 -0.83
C THR A 131 -6.77 20.00 0.64
N TYR A 132 -5.72 19.96 1.47
CA TYR A 132 -5.80 20.39 2.87
C TYR A 132 -5.43 21.87 3.06
N PRO A 133 -6.00 22.59 4.04
CA PRO A 133 -7.05 22.12 4.96
C PRO A 133 -8.37 21.90 4.23
N LYS A 134 -9.19 20.93 4.71
CA LYS A 134 -10.51 20.64 4.13
C LYS A 134 -11.51 20.15 5.16
N PHE A 135 -12.79 20.35 4.88
CA PHE A 135 -13.87 19.76 5.68
C PHE A 135 -13.83 18.23 5.59
N ARG A 136 -13.96 17.60 6.76
CA ARG A 136 -14.01 16.13 6.90
C ARG A 136 -15.31 15.74 7.60
N ALA A 137 -16.18 15.02 6.87
CA ALA A 137 -17.45 14.57 7.41
C ALA A 137 -17.31 13.70 8.67
N ARG A 138 -16.22 12.93 8.80
CA ARG A 138 -15.97 12.10 9.99
C ARG A 138 -15.92 12.93 11.28
N SER A 139 -15.22 14.04 11.27
CA SER A 139 -15.09 14.92 12.44
C SER A 139 -16.11 16.05 12.46
N GLY A 140 -16.82 16.28 11.34
CA GLY A 140 -17.71 17.42 11.15
C GLY A 140 -17.00 18.77 11.19
N SER A 141 -15.68 18.80 10.89
CA SER A 141 -14.85 20.00 11.01
C SER A 141 -13.84 20.14 9.86
N VAL A 142 -13.28 21.35 9.74
CA VAL A 142 -12.14 21.59 8.84
C VAL A 142 -10.87 21.07 9.51
N GLU A 143 -10.21 20.13 8.85
CA GLU A 143 -8.96 19.52 9.32
C GLU A 143 -7.76 19.99 8.50
N ASN A 144 -6.62 20.17 9.19
CA ASN A 144 -5.31 20.35 8.58
C ASN A 144 -4.57 19.01 8.43
N ILE A 145 -3.37 19.05 7.85
CA ILE A 145 -2.55 17.85 7.63
C ILE A 145 -2.15 17.20 8.96
N TYR A 146 -1.81 17.98 9.98
CA TYR A 146 -1.41 17.49 11.32
C TYR A 146 -2.50 16.62 11.95
N LYS A 147 -3.73 17.12 11.96
CA LYS A 147 -4.88 16.35 12.45
C LYS A 147 -5.07 15.06 11.64
N ARG A 148 -4.92 15.14 10.31
CA ARG A 148 -5.08 13.97 9.44
C ARG A 148 -4.00 12.91 9.68
N VAL A 149 -2.76 13.32 9.95
CA VAL A 149 -1.65 12.41 10.32
C VAL A 149 -1.96 11.75 11.66
N ASN A 150 -2.41 12.51 12.66
CA ASN A 150 -2.78 11.96 13.96
C ASN A 150 -3.96 11.00 13.91
N ASP A 151 -4.96 11.21 13.04
CA ASP A 151 -6.02 10.23 12.81
C ASP A 151 -5.46 8.88 12.33
N CYS A 152 -4.34 8.87 11.58
CA CYS A 152 -3.68 7.63 11.20
C CYS A 152 -2.92 6.99 12.37
N PHE A 153 -2.23 7.78 13.20
CA PHE A 153 -1.58 7.26 14.41
C PHE A 153 -2.58 6.59 15.35
N GLU A 154 -3.71 7.26 15.63
CA GLU A 154 -4.71 6.76 16.58
C GLU A 154 -5.50 5.56 16.04
N ARG A 155 -5.66 5.42 14.71
CA ARG A 155 -6.53 4.43 14.09
C ARG A 155 -5.75 3.35 13.32
N SER A 156 -5.03 3.75 12.28
CA SER A 156 -4.30 2.80 11.43
C SER A 156 -3.10 2.19 12.15
N LEU A 157 -2.43 2.97 12.98
CA LEU A 157 -1.32 2.51 13.82
C LEU A 157 -1.75 2.16 15.24
N ASN A 158 -3.05 2.17 15.54
CA ASN A 158 -3.65 1.81 16.83
C ASN A 158 -2.85 2.36 18.03
N GLY A 159 -2.48 3.63 17.95
CA GLY A 159 -1.56 4.28 18.86
C GLY A 159 -2.11 5.55 19.47
N LYS A 160 -1.21 6.50 19.71
CA LYS A 160 -1.51 7.82 20.28
C LYS A 160 -1.13 8.92 19.30
N ALA A 161 -1.79 10.06 19.44
CA ALA A 161 -1.43 11.26 18.67
C ALA A 161 0.02 11.66 18.93
N LEU A 162 0.73 11.99 17.85
CA LEU A 162 2.07 12.58 17.90
C LEU A 162 1.94 14.09 18.18
N ASP A 163 2.82 14.62 19.02
CA ASP A 163 2.86 16.06 19.28
C ASP A 163 3.08 16.84 17.98
N THR A 164 2.16 17.76 17.70
CA THR A 164 2.20 18.55 16.46
C THR A 164 3.40 19.48 16.37
N SER A 165 4.03 19.84 17.49
CA SER A 165 5.26 20.66 17.55
C SER A 165 6.54 19.83 17.45
N SER A 166 6.46 18.50 17.52
CA SER A 166 7.63 17.62 17.45
C SER A 166 8.33 17.70 16.10
N LYS A 167 9.66 17.49 16.09
CA LYS A 167 10.46 17.41 14.86
C LYS A 167 9.91 16.37 13.90
N GLU A 168 9.45 15.23 14.42
CA GLU A 168 8.89 14.12 13.67
C GLU A 168 7.62 14.51 12.93
N MET A 169 6.69 15.17 13.59
CA MET A 169 5.45 15.64 12.95
C MET A 169 5.75 16.71 11.90
N GLN A 170 6.62 17.66 12.21
CA GLN A 170 7.04 18.69 11.26
C GLN A 170 7.70 18.08 10.02
N ALA A 171 8.56 17.07 10.21
CA ALA A 171 9.22 16.35 9.13
C ALA A 171 8.23 15.57 8.24
N ILE A 172 7.28 14.83 8.83
CA ILE A 172 6.23 14.12 8.09
C ILE A 172 5.43 15.10 7.22
N VAL A 173 5.02 16.22 7.80
CA VAL A 173 4.22 17.24 7.09
C VAL A 173 5.04 17.94 6.01
N ALA A 174 6.31 18.26 6.27
CA ALA A 174 7.22 18.86 5.27
C ALA A 174 7.38 17.93 4.06
N TYR A 175 7.62 16.63 4.30
CA TYR A 175 7.71 15.64 3.22
C TYR A 175 6.42 15.57 2.39
N ILE A 176 5.25 15.42 3.04
CA ILE A 176 3.96 15.33 2.36
C ILE A 176 3.69 16.58 1.52
N ASN A 177 3.99 17.76 2.04
CA ASN A 177 3.81 19.02 1.33
C ASN A 177 4.76 19.13 0.14
N HIS A 178 6.03 18.76 0.32
CA HIS A 178 7.03 18.84 -0.74
C HIS A 178 6.67 17.94 -1.94
N ILE A 179 6.42 16.66 -1.71
CA ILE A 179 6.15 15.72 -2.81
C ILE A 179 4.88 16.05 -3.59
N GLY A 180 3.87 16.68 -2.96
CA GLY A 180 2.60 17.08 -3.57
C GLY A 180 2.56 18.53 -4.04
N SER A 181 3.67 19.28 -3.97
CA SER A 181 3.69 20.73 -4.26
C SER A 181 3.43 21.08 -5.73
N ASN A 182 3.62 20.14 -6.64
CA ASN A 182 3.33 20.28 -8.07
C ASN A 182 1.84 20.10 -8.43
N VAL A 183 0.98 19.80 -7.46
CA VAL A 183 -0.47 19.68 -7.70
C VAL A 183 -1.14 21.02 -7.34
N LYS A 184 -1.88 21.56 -8.28
CA LYS A 184 -2.55 22.85 -8.09
C LYS A 184 -3.56 22.81 -6.94
N LYS A 185 -3.62 23.90 -6.16
CA LYS A 185 -4.51 24.00 -4.99
C LYS A 185 -5.97 23.73 -5.36
N GLY A 186 -6.60 22.83 -4.62
CA GLY A 186 -7.97 22.38 -4.85
C GLY A 186 -8.11 21.20 -5.83
N GLU A 187 -7.06 20.87 -6.59
CA GLU A 187 -7.09 19.76 -7.55
C GLU A 187 -6.64 18.45 -6.93
N LYS A 188 -7.02 17.34 -7.57
CA LYS A 188 -6.57 15.99 -7.21
C LYS A 188 -5.50 15.52 -8.19
N ALA A 189 -4.44 14.95 -7.66
CA ALA A 189 -3.40 14.29 -8.45
C ALA A 189 -3.96 13.06 -9.17
N ALA A 190 -3.62 12.86 -10.43
CA ALA A 190 -4.01 11.66 -11.18
C ALA A 190 -3.44 10.40 -10.51
N GLY A 191 -4.26 9.37 -10.33
CA GLY A 191 -3.87 8.15 -9.62
C GLY A 191 -3.77 8.29 -8.10
N SER A 192 -4.29 9.39 -7.50
CA SER A 192 -4.33 9.54 -6.05
C SER A 192 -5.42 8.70 -5.40
N GLY A 193 -5.16 8.29 -4.15
CA GLY A 193 -6.08 7.43 -3.39
C GLY A 193 -6.02 5.96 -3.83
N LEU A 194 -7.19 5.33 -3.88
CA LEU A 194 -7.37 3.93 -4.29
C LEU A 194 -8.15 3.88 -5.60
N LYS A 195 -7.79 2.97 -6.50
CA LYS A 195 -8.54 2.74 -7.74
C LYS A 195 -9.91 2.14 -7.43
N ASP A 196 -10.93 2.61 -8.13
CA ASP A 196 -12.31 2.14 -7.90
C ASP A 196 -12.48 0.66 -8.27
N LEU A 197 -13.35 -0.01 -7.52
CA LEU A 197 -13.72 -1.41 -7.70
C LEU A 197 -15.24 -1.50 -7.76
N VAL A 198 -15.75 -2.27 -8.70
CA VAL A 198 -17.20 -2.45 -8.91
C VAL A 198 -17.81 -3.20 -7.72
N PHE A 199 -19.01 -2.78 -7.30
CA PHE A 199 -19.77 -3.49 -6.28
C PHE A 199 -20.28 -4.83 -6.81
N LEU A 200 -20.18 -5.87 -5.98
CA LEU A 200 -20.79 -7.15 -6.27
C LEU A 200 -22.33 -7.05 -6.14
N ASP A 201 -23.05 -7.86 -6.90
CA ASP A 201 -24.50 -8.01 -6.77
C ASP A 201 -24.92 -8.87 -5.55
N ARG A 202 -23.94 -9.47 -4.87
CA ARG A 202 -24.08 -10.23 -3.61
C ARG A 202 -23.25 -9.62 -2.48
N ALA A 203 -23.50 -10.07 -1.27
CA ALA A 203 -22.60 -9.77 -0.15
C ALA A 203 -21.22 -10.44 -0.37
N ALA A 204 -20.17 -9.79 0.11
CA ALA A 204 -18.85 -10.39 0.23
C ALA A 204 -18.89 -11.54 1.25
N ASP A 205 -18.24 -12.66 0.93
CA ASP A 205 -18.34 -13.91 1.68
C ASP A 205 -17.03 -14.22 2.41
N PRO A 206 -16.98 -14.13 3.75
CA PRO A 206 -15.78 -14.43 4.50
C PRO A 206 -15.35 -15.91 4.43
N ILE A 207 -16.27 -16.84 4.12
CA ILE A 207 -15.93 -18.28 3.98
C ILE A 207 -15.14 -18.48 2.68
N LYS A 208 -15.61 -17.92 1.57
CA LYS A 208 -14.86 -17.91 0.30
C LYS A 208 -13.56 -17.13 0.44
N GLY A 209 -13.60 -16.01 1.15
CA GLY A 209 -12.43 -15.19 1.43
C GLY A 209 -11.33 -15.91 2.19
N LYS A 210 -11.68 -16.84 3.10
CA LYS A 210 -10.71 -17.69 3.77
C LYS A 210 -9.91 -18.54 2.78
N VAL A 211 -10.57 -19.13 1.79
CA VAL A 211 -9.90 -19.94 0.75
C VAL A 211 -8.92 -19.10 -0.06
N VAL A 212 -9.32 -17.87 -0.42
CA VAL A 212 -8.43 -16.92 -1.12
C VAL A 212 -7.25 -16.53 -0.23
N TYR A 213 -7.49 -16.26 1.05
CA TYR A 213 -6.44 -15.93 2.02
C TYR A 213 -5.40 -17.04 2.14
N GLU A 214 -5.85 -18.28 2.35
CA GLU A 214 -4.99 -19.46 2.49
C GLU A 214 -4.13 -19.71 1.24
N SER A 215 -4.68 -19.44 0.05
CA SER A 215 -3.97 -19.68 -1.22
C SER A 215 -3.04 -18.53 -1.65
N LYS A 216 -3.37 -17.26 -1.35
CA LYS A 216 -2.70 -16.09 -1.95
C LYS A 216 -2.07 -15.12 -0.94
N CYS A 217 -2.40 -15.23 0.36
CA CYS A 217 -2.00 -14.23 1.37
C CYS A 217 -1.21 -14.81 2.53
N GLN A 218 -1.56 -16.03 2.94
CA GLN A 218 -1.04 -16.69 4.14
C GLN A 218 0.48 -16.89 4.11
N SER A 219 1.07 -17.09 2.93
CA SER A 219 2.52 -17.30 2.79
C SER A 219 3.34 -16.11 3.32
N CYS A 220 2.81 -14.88 3.23
CA CYS A 220 3.43 -13.67 3.73
C CYS A 220 2.85 -13.21 5.07
N HIS A 221 1.51 -13.22 5.21
CA HIS A 221 0.85 -12.69 6.40
C HIS A 221 0.59 -13.73 7.48
N LEU A 222 1.04 -14.99 7.32
CA LEU A 222 0.86 -16.15 8.19
C LEU A 222 -0.62 -16.57 8.33
N ALA A 223 -0.83 -17.82 8.79
CA ALA A 223 -2.18 -18.38 8.96
C ALA A 223 -3.04 -17.62 9.98
N ASN A 224 -2.39 -17.02 10.99
CA ASN A 224 -3.01 -16.24 12.05
C ASN A 224 -3.06 -14.73 11.73
N GLY A 225 -2.60 -14.30 10.54
CA GLY A 225 -2.63 -12.89 10.10
C GLY A 225 -1.77 -11.92 10.91
N GLU A 226 -0.90 -12.43 11.77
CA GLU A 226 -0.05 -11.60 12.64
C GLU A 226 1.16 -11.00 11.93
N GLY A 227 1.38 -11.39 10.66
CA GLY A 227 2.50 -10.89 9.86
C GLY A 227 3.86 -11.42 10.32
N VAL A 228 4.92 -10.92 9.73
CA VAL A 228 6.30 -11.36 10.00
C VAL A 228 7.15 -10.17 10.40
N LEU A 229 7.65 -10.18 11.64
CA LEU A 229 8.63 -9.20 12.11
C LEU A 229 10.01 -9.49 11.49
N ASN A 230 10.78 -8.45 11.22
CA ASN A 230 12.18 -8.54 10.90
C ASN A 230 12.97 -9.21 12.04
N PRO A 231 14.17 -9.77 11.78
CA PRO A 231 15.00 -10.39 12.82
C PRO A 231 15.33 -9.46 13.99
N ASP A 232 15.44 -8.15 13.75
CA ASP A 232 15.67 -7.13 14.77
C ASP A 232 14.43 -6.83 15.64
N LYS A 233 13.25 -7.35 15.28
CA LYS A 233 11.95 -7.15 15.95
C LYS A 233 11.51 -5.68 16.04
N ILE A 234 11.97 -4.84 15.14
CA ILE A 234 11.61 -3.42 15.07
C ILE A 234 10.48 -3.18 14.07
N GLU A 235 10.60 -3.74 12.89
CA GLU A 235 9.66 -3.54 11.78
C GLU A 235 9.10 -4.87 11.27
N TYR A 236 7.95 -4.81 10.62
CA TYR A 236 7.40 -5.96 9.93
C TYR A 236 7.89 -6.03 8.48
N SER A 237 8.42 -7.19 8.07
CA SER A 237 8.60 -7.54 6.65
C SER A 237 7.23 -7.63 5.95
N PHE A 238 6.27 -8.27 6.63
CA PHE A 238 4.87 -8.34 6.19
C PHE A 238 3.98 -7.93 7.36
N PRO A 239 3.19 -6.85 7.22
CA PRO A 239 2.45 -6.30 8.34
C PRO A 239 1.31 -7.22 8.81
N PRO A 240 0.90 -7.13 10.09
CA PRO A 240 -0.26 -7.83 10.61
C PRO A 240 -1.54 -7.28 9.98
N LEU A 241 -2.44 -8.18 9.57
CA LEU A 241 -3.74 -7.85 8.99
C LEU A 241 -4.87 -7.84 10.03
N TRP A 242 -4.71 -8.58 11.11
CA TRP A 242 -5.60 -8.61 12.28
C TRP A 242 -4.80 -8.94 13.55
N GLY A 243 -5.49 -9.10 14.68
CA GLY A 243 -4.84 -9.32 15.98
C GLY A 243 -4.34 -8.03 16.61
N LYS A 244 -3.65 -8.18 17.74
CA LYS A 244 -3.25 -7.11 18.65
C LYS A 244 -2.46 -5.96 18.00
N HIS A 245 -1.63 -6.27 17.02
CA HIS A 245 -0.69 -5.33 16.40
C HIS A 245 -1.18 -4.78 15.06
N SER A 246 -2.42 -5.10 14.66
CA SER A 246 -3.00 -4.54 13.42
C SER A 246 -3.66 -3.17 13.66
N PHE A 247 -4.18 -2.59 12.60
CA PHE A 247 -5.03 -1.40 12.67
C PHE A 247 -6.32 -1.70 13.45
N ASN A 248 -6.86 -0.69 14.14
CA ASN A 248 -8.12 -0.84 14.87
C ASN A 248 -9.35 -0.67 13.96
N ASP A 249 -10.53 -0.97 14.50
CA ASP A 249 -11.79 -0.94 13.77
C ASP A 249 -12.31 0.48 13.42
N GLY A 250 -11.67 1.53 13.90
CA GLY A 250 -11.89 2.91 13.47
C GLY A 250 -11.02 3.34 12.27
N ALA A 251 -10.11 2.49 11.78
CA ALA A 251 -9.25 2.79 10.66
C ALA A 251 -10.00 2.89 9.33
N GLY A 252 -9.50 3.71 8.41
CA GLY A 252 -10.10 3.86 7.09
C GLY A 252 -10.14 2.57 6.27
N LEU A 253 -9.15 1.68 6.46
CA LEU A 253 -9.11 0.36 5.82
C LEU A 253 -10.03 -0.67 6.49
N TYR A 254 -10.61 -0.40 7.66
CA TYR A 254 -11.65 -1.27 8.21
C TYR A 254 -12.96 -1.19 7.43
N ARG A 255 -13.13 -0.19 6.58
CA ARG A 255 -14.22 -0.13 5.61
C ARG A 255 -13.90 -1.06 4.44
N ILE A 256 -14.79 -2.01 4.19
CA ILE A 256 -14.56 -3.09 3.21
C ILE A 256 -14.34 -2.58 1.79
N THR A 257 -15.02 -1.50 1.38
CA THR A 257 -14.81 -0.92 0.04
C THR A 257 -13.38 -0.41 -0.14
N ASN A 258 -12.80 0.20 0.89
CA ASN A 258 -11.41 0.66 0.85
C ASN A 258 -10.43 -0.52 0.89
N PHE A 259 -10.71 -1.53 1.74
CA PHE A 259 -9.84 -2.69 1.85
C PHE A 259 -9.83 -3.51 0.56
N ALA A 260 -11.00 -3.75 -0.04
CA ALA A 260 -11.11 -4.50 -1.30
C ALA A 260 -10.39 -3.78 -2.46
N LYS A 261 -10.57 -2.46 -2.59
CA LYS A 261 -9.82 -1.64 -3.55
C LYS A 261 -8.31 -1.75 -3.34
N TYR A 262 -7.86 -1.64 -2.08
CA TYR A 262 -6.44 -1.74 -1.75
C TYR A 262 -5.87 -3.12 -2.13
N VAL A 263 -6.54 -4.19 -1.71
CA VAL A 263 -6.11 -5.57 -1.96
C VAL A 263 -6.11 -5.90 -3.44
N LYS A 264 -7.18 -5.53 -4.18
CA LYS A 264 -7.30 -5.78 -5.62
C LYS A 264 -6.10 -5.28 -6.41
N TYR A 265 -5.66 -4.07 -6.13
CA TYR A 265 -4.71 -3.36 -6.99
C TYR A 265 -3.28 -3.27 -6.44
N ASN A 266 -3.06 -3.74 -5.19
CA ASN A 266 -1.76 -3.61 -4.54
C ASN A 266 -1.27 -4.91 -3.87
N MET A 267 -2.08 -6.00 -3.90
CA MET A 267 -1.72 -7.29 -3.31
C MET A 267 -2.01 -8.43 -4.29
N PRO A 268 -1.21 -9.52 -4.25
CA PRO A 268 0.02 -9.76 -3.45
C PRO A 268 1.15 -8.75 -3.74
N LEU A 269 2.18 -8.72 -2.88
CA LEU A 269 3.34 -7.83 -3.06
C LEU A 269 3.92 -7.94 -4.48
N GLY A 270 4.16 -6.79 -5.12
CA GLY A 270 4.64 -6.70 -6.50
C GLY A 270 3.55 -6.56 -7.56
N VAL A 271 2.28 -6.66 -7.17
CA VAL A 271 1.14 -6.38 -8.07
C VAL A 271 1.00 -4.88 -8.29
N THR A 272 0.58 -4.52 -9.49
CA THR A 272 0.22 -3.14 -9.84
C THR A 272 -1.26 -3.04 -10.23
N HIS A 273 -1.78 -1.82 -10.24
CA HIS A 273 -3.16 -1.56 -10.67
C HIS A 273 -3.41 -1.85 -12.15
N GLU A 274 -2.35 -2.01 -12.96
CA GLU A 274 -2.42 -2.36 -14.37
C GLU A 274 -2.51 -3.87 -14.58
N ASN A 275 -1.92 -4.65 -13.65
CA ASN A 275 -1.89 -6.10 -13.73
C ASN A 275 -2.31 -6.76 -12.39
N PRO A 276 -3.59 -6.62 -12.00
CA PRO A 276 -4.09 -7.21 -10.75
C PRO A 276 -4.16 -8.74 -10.84
N GLN A 277 -3.77 -9.42 -9.75
CA GLN A 277 -3.74 -10.88 -9.65
C GLN A 277 -5.03 -11.50 -9.07
N LEU A 278 -5.86 -10.68 -8.41
CA LEU A 278 -7.13 -11.12 -7.85
C LEU A 278 -8.27 -10.80 -8.82
N THR A 279 -9.29 -11.65 -8.87
CA THR A 279 -10.58 -11.25 -9.45
C THR A 279 -11.27 -10.23 -8.54
N ASP A 280 -12.32 -9.56 -9.02
CA ASP A 280 -13.07 -8.62 -8.18
C ASP A 280 -13.75 -9.37 -7.03
N GLU A 281 -14.31 -10.54 -7.28
CA GLU A 281 -14.92 -11.38 -6.26
C GLU A 281 -13.90 -11.82 -5.19
N GLU A 282 -12.72 -12.29 -5.60
CA GLU A 282 -11.65 -12.66 -4.66
C GLU A 282 -11.24 -11.48 -3.78
N ALA A 283 -11.12 -10.28 -4.35
CA ALA A 283 -10.75 -9.08 -3.59
C ALA A 283 -11.82 -8.71 -2.54
N TRP A 284 -13.11 -8.81 -2.89
CA TRP A 284 -14.20 -8.57 -1.95
C TRP A 284 -14.27 -9.66 -0.87
N ASP A 285 -14.21 -10.92 -1.25
CA ASP A 285 -14.37 -12.04 -0.34
C ASP A 285 -13.20 -12.14 0.65
N VAL A 286 -11.94 -12.00 0.19
CA VAL A 286 -10.78 -11.97 1.09
C VAL A 286 -10.81 -10.77 2.03
N SER A 287 -11.33 -9.63 1.57
CA SER A 287 -11.53 -8.46 2.43
C SER A 287 -12.55 -8.74 3.53
N ALA A 288 -13.66 -9.42 3.20
CA ALA A 288 -14.64 -9.83 4.19
C ALA A 288 -14.02 -10.78 5.24
N TYR A 289 -13.19 -11.73 4.82
CA TYR A 289 -12.48 -12.63 5.73
C TYR A 289 -11.54 -11.88 6.66
N VAL A 290 -10.65 -11.05 6.15
CA VAL A 290 -9.68 -10.29 6.94
C VAL A 290 -10.37 -9.34 7.92
N LEU A 291 -11.44 -8.66 7.49
CA LEU A 291 -12.18 -7.71 8.31
C LEU A 291 -13.16 -8.37 9.29
N SER A 292 -13.42 -9.66 9.17
CA SER A 292 -14.18 -10.43 10.17
C SER A 292 -13.33 -10.87 11.36
N GLN A 293 -11.99 -10.82 11.24
CA GLN A 293 -11.08 -11.27 12.30
C GLN A 293 -10.99 -10.25 13.43
N GLN A 294 -10.64 -10.74 14.63
CA GLN A 294 -10.49 -9.89 15.83
C GLN A 294 -9.35 -8.89 15.67
N ARG A 295 -9.56 -7.68 16.15
CA ARG A 295 -8.60 -6.57 16.13
C ARG A 295 -8.85 -5.61 17.28
N PRO A 296 -7.94 -4.65 17.53
CA PRO A 296 -8.17 -3.62 18.54
C PRO A 296 -9.42 -2.82 18.23
N HIS A 297 -10.17 -2.46 19.29
CA HIS A 297 -11.37 -1.63 19.20
C HIS A 297 -11.07 -0.20 19.62
N ILE A 298 -11.68 0.77 18.97
CA ILE A 298 -11.68 2.18 19.37
C ILE A 298 -13.10 2.72 19.40
N THR A 299 -13.38 3.57 20.38
CA THR A 299 -14.68 4.25 20.45
C THR A 299 -14.85 5.25 19.31
N VAL A 300 -15.86 5.05 18.47
CA VAL A 300 -16.18 5.89 17.29
C VAL A 300 -17.47 6.71 17.48
N SER A 301 -17.95 6.87 18.70
CA SER A 301 -19.23 7.54 19.01
C SER A 301 -19.26 9.03 18.61
N LYS A 302 -18.10 9.66 18.46
CA LYS A 302 -17.97 11.05 17.99
C LYS A 302 -17.78 11.18 16.47
N ASP A 303 -17.61 10.05 15.79
CA ASP A 303 -17.44 10.04 14.35
C ASP A 303 -18.81 10.27 13.67
N TRP A 304 -18.81 11.03 12.59
CA TRP A 304 -19.99 11.33 11.79
C TRP A 304 -21.08 12.09 12.57
N PRO A 305 -20.77 13.28 13.12
CA PRO A 305 -21.77 14.08 13.84
C PRO A 305 -22.99 14.41 12.95
N ASP A 306 -22.78 14.58 11.64
CA ASP A 306 -23.84 14.51 10.64
C ASP A 306 -23.88 13.09 10.05
N ILE A 307 -24.80 12.30 10.55
CA ILE A 307 -24.96 10.90 10.18
C ILE A 307 -25.32 10.70 8.70
N THR A 308 -25.87 11.71 8.03
CA THR A 308 -26.21 11.64 6.59
C THR A 308 -24.98 11.54 5.71
N GLN A 309 -23.82 11.98 6.21
CA GLN A 309 -22.55 11.93 5.52
C GLN A 309 -21.73 10.66 5.85
N LYS A 310 -22.29 9.75 6.65
CA LYS A 310 -21.65 8.49 6.98
C LYS A 310 -21.54 7.62 5.72
N PRO A 311 -20.35 7.02 5.44
CA PRO A 311 -20.19 6.14 4.29
C PRO A 311 -21.11 4.91 4.35
N ILE A 312 -21.62 4.50 3.20
CA ILE A 312 -22.53 3.36 3.06
C ILE A 312 -21.97 2.01 3.53
N ASP A 313 -20.65 1.89 3.63
CA ASP A 313 -19.92 0.71 4.09
C ASP A 313 -19.31 0.91 5.51
N HIS A 314 -19.84 1.87 6.28
CA HIS A 314 -19.40 2.01 7.67
C HIS A 314 -20.00 0.88 8.53
N PRO A 315 -19.16 0.05 9.18
CA PRO A 315 -19.64 -1.21 9.79
C PRO A 315 -20.39 -1.04 11.12
N PHE A 316 -20.55 0.18 11.63
CA PHE A 316 -21.19 0.45 12.92
C PHE A 316 -22.37 1.42 12.74
N GLY A 317 -23.51 1.05 13.34
CA GLY A 317 -24.67 1.95 13.41
C GLY A 317 -24.41 3.22 14.26
N PRO A 318 -25.41 4.09 14.42
CA PRO A 318 -26.70 4.07 13.73
C PRO A 318 -26.59 4.45 12.24
N TYR A 319 -27.62 4.15 11.46
CA TYR A 319 -27.74 4.46 10.02
C TYR A 319 -28.97 5.33 9.75
N THR A 320 -28.98 6.04 8.61
CA THR A 320 -30.12 6.84 8.15
C THR A 320 -31.10 6.04 7.26
N ASP A 321 -30.76 4.80 6.97
CA ASP A 321 -31.56 3.90 6.14
C ASP A 321 -32.03 2.67 6.92
N ALA A 322 -32.76 1.76 6.26
CA ALA A 322 -33.31 0.55 6.87
C ALA A 322 -32.46 -0.71 6.61
N PHE A 323 -31.28 -0.57 6.03
CA PHE A 323 -30.39 -1.71 5.80
C PHE A 323 -29.71 -2.15 7.09
N THR A 324 -29.40 -3.45 7.17
CA THR A 324 -28.80 -4.02 8.39
C THR A 324 -27.32 -3.66 8.51
N GLU A 325 -26.80 -3.65 9.73
CA GLU A 325 -25.36 -3.51 10.00
C GLU A 325 -24.53 -4.54 9.21
N LYS A 326 -25.01 -5.78 9.12
CA LYS A 326 -24.38 -6.83 8.31
C LYS A 326 -24.28 -6.42 6.84
N GLN A 327 -25.30 -5.75 6.29
CA GLN A 327 -25.27 -5.28 4.91
C GLN A 327 -24.33 -4.08 4.74
N HIS A 328 -24.29 -3.16 5.68
CA HIS A 328 -23.28 -2.08 5.70
C HIS A 328 -21.85 -2.60 5.85
N LYS A 329 -21.66 -3.75 6.49
CA LYS A 329 -20.35 -4.36 6.67
C LYS A 329 -19.88 -5.18 5.47
N TYR A 330 -20.75 -5.91 4.80
CA TYR A 330 -20.38 -6.89 3.78
C TYR A 330 -21.06 -6.71 2.42
N GLY A 331 -22.01 -5.77 2.30
CA GLY A 331 -22.83 -5.59 1.11
C GLY A 331 -24.06 -6.54 1.08
N PRO A 332 -24.75 -6.64 -0.07
CA PRO A 332 -24.48 -5.92 -1.32
C PRO A 332 -24.67 -4.41 -1.18
N PHE A 333 -23.73 -3.62 -1.72
CA PHE A 333 -23.70 -2.17 -1.53
C PHE A 333 -24.53 -1.39 -2.54
N LYS A 334 -24.80 -1.97 -3.70
CA LYS A 334 -25.56 -1.32 -4.78
C LYS A 334 -26.93 -0.83 -4.33
N PRO A 335 -27.76 -1.64 -3.61
CA PRO A 335 -29.05 -1.15 -3.10
C PRO A 335 -28.92 0.04 -2.15
N ILE A 336 -27.89 0.06 -1.28
CA ILE A 336 -27.65 1.18 -0.36
C ILE A 336 -27.24 2.43 -1.14
N ALA A 337 -26.31 2.29 -2.09
CA ALA A 337 -25.82 3.39 -2.93
C ALA A 337 -26.94 4.00 -3.79
N ASP A 338 -27.83 3.18 -4.35
CA ASP A 338 -28.94 3.63 -5.18
C ASP A 338 -30.00 4.37 -4.35
N LYS A 339 -30.20 3.99 -3.09
CA LYS A 339 -31.09 4.70 -2.16
C LYS A 339 -30.50 6.05 -1.72
N ALA A 340 -29.18 6.11 -1.51
CA ALA A 340 -28.49 7.34 -1.09
C ALA A 340 -28.45 8.43 -2.19
N LYS A 341 -28.74 8.09 -3.45
CA LYS A 341 -28.83 9.03 -4.58
C LYS A 341 -30.22 9.67 -4.74
N LYS A 342 -31.24 9.14 -4.07
CA LYS A 342 -32.61 9.64 -4.08
C LYS A 342 -32.87 10.62 -2.95
#